data_555d2774071f1f5ea1e05d553e53d746
#
_entry.id   555d2774071f1f5ea1e05d553e53d746
#
_cell.length_a   1.000
_cell.length_b   1.000
_cell.length_c   1.000
_cell.angle_alpha   90.00
_cell.angle_beta   90.00
_cell.angle_gamma   90.00
#
_symmetry.space_group_name_H-M   'P 1'
#
loop_
_entity.id
_entity.type
_entity.pdbx_description
1 polymer ?
#
loop_
_entity_poly.entity_id
_entity_poly.type
_entity_poly.pdbx_seq_one_letter_code
_entity_poly.pdbx_strand_id
1 'polypeptide(L)'
;MHNYIHPGTTLSLSAPYEVNSGDCIQIGAIFGVAKSWASPGETVEVVTTGVFDVRKCPKQVWEIGEKLYWDIKDRRITNVYIGNCFVGIAIEPGSGQSAELGRIKIFGLAQ
;
A
#
# COMPACT_ATOMS: atom_id res chain seq x y z
N MET A 1 2.14 20.32 -24.13
CA MET A 1 3.31 20.36 -23.28
C MET A 1 4.32 19.32 -23.78
N HIS A 2 5.56 19.74 -23.93
CA HIS A 2 6.61 18.83 -24.39
C HIS A 2 7.23 18.01 -23.25
N ASN A 3 6.95 18.36 -22.01
CA ASN A 3 7.56 17.75 -20.84
C ASN A 3 6.62 16.81 -20.06
N TYR A 4 5.43 16.59 -20.56
CA TYR A 4 4.51 15.61 -19.94
C TYR A 4 4.95 14.19 -20.32
N ILE A 5 5.13 13.32 -19.32
CA ILE A 5 5.59 11.94 -19.54
C ILE A 5 4.41 10.97 -19.45
N HIS A 6 3.76 10.89 -18.27
CA HIS A 6 2.60 10.03 -18.04
C HIS A 6 1.93 10.44 -16.74
N PRO A 7 0.71 9.93 -16.42
CA PRO A 7 -0.01 10.33 -15.21
C PRO A 7 0.68 9.94 -13.90
N GLY A 8 1.61 9.01 -13.91
CA GLY A 8 2.30 8.60 -12.70
C GLY A 8 1.49 7.70 -11.79
N THR A 9 0.36 7.16 -12.26
CA THR A 9 -0.47 6.26 -11.47
C THR A 9 0.12 4.86 -11.37
N THR A 10 0.97 4.49 -12.33
CA THR A 10 1.73 3.26 -12.33
C THR A 10 3.19 3.60 -12.57
N LEU A 11 4.07 3.08 -11.72
CA LEU A 11 5.51 3.33 -11.82
C LEU A 11 6.25 2.00 -11.97
N SER A 12 7.33 2.01 -12.76
CA SER A 12 8.23 0.87 -12.87
C SER A 12 9.37 1.07 -11.88
N LEU A 13 9.44 0.24 -10.87
CA LEU A 13 10.40 0.39 -9.79
C LEU A 13 11.17 -0.92 -9.57
N SER A 14 12.33 -0.82 -8.93
CA SER A 14 13.09 -2.00 -8.52
C SER A 14 12.46 -2.56 -7.24
N ALA A 15 12.10 -3.84 -7.25
CA ALA A 15 11.48 -4.48 -6.09
C ALA A 15 12.47 -4.49 -4.91
N PRO A 16 12.07 -3.97 -3.74
CA PRO A 16 12.96 -3.95 -2.57
C PRO A 16 13.09 -5.31 -1.90
N TYR A 17 12.19 -6.21 -2.18
CA TYR A 17 12.16 -7.58 -1.67
C TYR A 17 11.29 -8.40 -2.62
N GLU A 18 11.19 -9.70 -2.37
CA GLU A 18 10.29 -10.52 -3.19
C GLU A 18 8.85 -10.11 -2.95
N VAL A 19 8.12 -9.83 -4.02
CA VAL A 19 6.73 -9.39 -3.95
C VAL A 19 5.86 -10.26 -4.84
N ASN A 20 4.60 -10.39 -4.44
CA ASN A 20 3.56 -11.02 -5.23
C ASN A 20 2.56 -9.97 -5.66
N SER A 21 1.75 -10.29 -6.67
CA SER A 21 0.65 -9.41 -7.08
C SER A 21 -0.23 -9.08 -5.88
N GLY A 22 -0.48 -7.80 -5.67
CA GLY A 22 -1.29 -7.32 -4.55
C GLY A 22 -0.50 -6.95 -3.30
N ASP A 23 0.80 -7.23 -3.26
CA ASP A 23 1.64 -6.83 -2.12
C ASP A 23 1.90 -5.34 -2.14
N CYS A 24 1.93 -4.74 -0.95
CA CYS A 24 2.27 -3.33 -0.80
C CYS A 24 3.78 -3.13 -0.81
N ILE A 25 4.22 -2.03 -1.39
CA ILE A 25 5.63 -1.67 -1.50
C ILE A 25 5.80 -0.23 -1.07
N GLN A 26 6.81 0.03 -0.24
CA GLN A 26 7.28 1.38 0.07
C GLN A 26 8.72 1.52 -0.37
N ILE A 27 8.99 2.56 -1.16
CA ILE A 27 10.35 2.93 -1.56
C ILE A 27 10.48 4.43 -1.29
N GLY A 28 11.21 4.77 -0.23
CA GLY A 28 11.27 6.16 0.21
C GLY A 28 9.88 6.68 0.54
N ALA A 29 9.47 7.76 -0.09
CA ALA A 29 8.14 8.34 0.08
C ALA A 29 7.10 7.78 -0.90
N ILE A 30 7.48 6.85 -1.76
CA ILE A 30 6.55 6.21 -2.70
C ILE A 30 5.90 5.01 -2.01
N PHE A 31 4.59 4.92 -2.13
CA PHE A 31 3.84 3.77 -1.64
C PHE A 31 2.88 3.29 -2.73
N GLY A 32 2.80 1.99 -2.93
CA GLY A 32 1.89 1.43 -3.92
C GLY A 32 1.70 -0.06 -3.76
N VAL A 33 1.00 -0.64 -4.74
CA VAL A 33 0.64 -2.06 -4.76
C VAL A 33 1.23 -2.69 -6.02
N ALA A 34 1.93 -3.80 -5.85
CA ALA A 34 2.56 -4.51 -6.96
C ALA A 34 1.51 -5.14 -7.87
N LYS A 35 1.69 -5.00 -9.18
CA LYS A 35 0.79 -5.60 -10.18
C LYS A 35 1.12 -7.06 -10.45
N SER A 36 2.36 -7.47 -10.21
CA SER A 36 2.81 -8.81 -10.55
C SER A 36 3.94 -9.24 -9.62
N TRP A 37 4.30 -10.51 -9.70
CA TRP A 37 5.43 -11.06 -8.95
C TRP A 37 6.74 -10.46 -9.45
N ALA A 38 7.68 -10.25 -8.52
CA ALA A 38 9.05 -9.84 -8.85
C ALA A 38 10.00 -10.31 -7.77
N SER A 39 11.19 -10.71 -8.17
CA SER A 39 12.29 -11.00 -7.24
C SER A 39 12.96 -9.70 -6.80
N PRO A 40 13.67 -9.70 -5.66
CA PRO A 40 14.40 -8.51 -5.23
C PRO A 40 15.32 -8.00 -6.36
N GLY A 41 15.25 -6.70 -6.62
CA GLY A 41 16.06 -6.04 -7.65
C GLY A 41 15.46 -6.09 -9.05
N GLU A 42 14.45 -6.92 -9.28
CA GLU A 42 13.77 -6.94 -10.57
C GLU A 42 12.79 -5.78 -10.68
N THR A 43 12.53 -5.37 -11.92
CA THR A 43 11.53 -4.32 -12.18
C THR A 43 10.14 -4.84 -11.88
N VAL A 44 9.37 -4.05 -11.14
CA VAL A 44 7.97 -4.34 -10.83
C VAL A 44 7.12 -3.11 -11.14
N GLU A 45 5.97 -3.34 -11.75
CA GLU A 45 4.98 -2.29 -11.96
C GLU A 45 4.21 -2.08 -10.66
N VAL A 46 4.19 -0.85 -10.18
CA VAL A 46 3.58 -0.49 -8.90
C VAL A 46 2.45 0.50 -9.16
N VAL A 47 1.25 0.15 -8.75
CA VAL A 47 0.08 1.04 -8.86
C VAL A 47 0.05 1.91 -7.61
N THR A 48 0.11 3.22 -7.79
CA THR A 48 0.29 4.17 -6.69
C THR A 48 -1.00 4.81 -6.20
N THR A 49 -2.09 4.72 -6.97
CA THR A 49 -3.37 5.31 -6.57
C THR A 49 -4.49 4.32 -6.82
N GLY A 50 -5.53 4.39 -6.02
CA GLY A 50 -6.71 3.56 -6.20
C GLY A 50 -7.18 2.92 -4.91
N VAL A 51 -8.07 1.97 -5.06
CA VAL A 51 -8.70 1.24 -3.96
C VAL A 51 -8.29 -0.22 -4.07
N PHE A 52 -7.79 -0.77 -2.96
CA PHE A 52 -7.26 -2.13 -2.94
C PHE A 52 -7.65 -2.85 -1.66
N ASP A 53 -7.79 -4.17 -1.76
CA ASP A 53 -7.81 -5.03 -0.58
C ASP A 53 -6.37 -5.39 -0.26
N VAL A 54 -5.93 -5.08 0.96
CA VAL A 54 -4.54 -5.23 1.36
C VAL A 54 -4.44 -6.01 2.66
N ARG A 55 -3.25 -6.56 2.90
CA ARG A 55 -2.97 -7.27 4.14
C ARG A 55 -3.13 -6.33 5.32
N LYS A 56 -3.98 -6.71 6.25
CA LYS A 56 -4.38 -5.91 7.39
C LYS A 56 -3.82 -6.51 8.67
N CYS A 57 -3.43 -5.65 9.60
CA CYS A 57 -3.09 -6.08 10.94
C CYS A 57 -4.32 -6.78 11.57
N PRO A 58 -4.19 -8.03 12.01
CA PRO A 58 -5.34 -8.73 12.57
C PRO A 58 -5.82 -8.07 13.86
N LYS A 59 -7.07 -8.33 14.21
CA LYS A 59 -7.74 -7.82 15.41
C LYS A 59 -7.98 -6.32 15.42
N GLN A 60 -7.74 -5.63 14.31
CA GLN A 60 -8.11 -4.23 14.16
C GLN A 60 -9.43 -4.12 13.42
N VAL A 61 -10.29 -3.23 13.88
CA VAL A 61 -11.54 -2.88 13.21
C VAL A 61 -11.39 -1.46 12.72
N TRP A 62 -11.41 -1.26 11.40
CA TRP A 62 -11.24 0.07 10.82
C TRP A 62 -12.60 0.70 10.58
N GLU A 63 -12.71 2.01 10.78
CA GLU A 63 -13.89 2.78 10.43
C GLU A 63 -13.67 3.49 9.10
N ILE A 64 -14.76 3.78 8.40
CA ILE A 64 -14.67 4.52 7.13
C ILE A 64 -14.00 5.86 7.38
N GLY A 65 -12.98 6.17 6.58
CA GLY A 65 -12.24 7.42 6.68
C GLY A 65 -11.09 7.40 7.69
N GLU A 66 -10.91 6.30 8.37
CA GLU A 66 -9.81 6.18 9.34
C GLU A 66 -8.46 6.20 8.63
N LYS A 67 -7.50 6.95 9.19
CA LYS A 67 -6.15 7.00 8.65
C LYS A 67 -5.44 5.67 8.87
N LEU A 68 -4.76 5.21 7.84
CA LEU A 68 -4.05 3.93 7.86
C LEU A 68 -2.59 4.14 7.55
N TYR A 69 -1.76 3.27 8.11
CA TYR A 69 -0.31 3.38 8.12
C TYR A 69 0.32 2.08 7.66
N TRP A 70 1.51 2.17 7.10
CA TRP A 70 2.30 1.02 6.65
C TRP A 70 3.28 0.60 7.73
N ASP A 71 3.09 -0.63 8.21
CA ASP A 71 4.04 -1.27 9.11
C ASP A 71 5.06 -2.00 8.26
N ILE A 72 6.22 -1.37 8.05
CA ILE A 72 7.27 -1.92 7.18
C ILE A 72 7.89 -3.17 7.78
N LYS A 73 7.86 -3.31 9.09
CA LYS A 73 8.45 -4.45 9.79
C LYS A 73 7.65 -5.73 9.52
N ASP A 74 6.34 -5.65 9.67
CA ASP A 74 5.45 -6.79 9.47
C ASP A 74 4.80 -6.78 8.08
N ARG A 75 5.05 -5.75 7.28
CA ARG A 75 4.57 -5.60 5.90
C ARG A 75 3.06 -5.73 5.81
N ARG A 76 2.37 -4.93 6.60
CA ARG A 76 0.91 -4.92 6.64
C ARG A 76 0.40 -3.52 6.97
N ILE A 77 -0.88 -3.30 6.69
CA ILE A 77 -1.54 -2.02 6.99
C ILE A 77 -2.09 -2.06 8.40
N THR A 78 -1.92 -0.97 9.12
CA THR A 78 -2.34 -0.85 10.52
C THR A 78 -2.95 0.53 10.76
N ASN A 79 -3.78 0.65 11.79
CA ASN A 79 -4.28 1.96 12.23
C ASN A 79 -3.40 2.59 13.31
N VAL A 80 -2.28 1.97 13.65
CA VAL A 80 -1.32 2.50 14.63
C VAL A 80 -0.33 3.40 13.93
N TYR A 81 -0.28 4.68 14.34
CA TYR A 81 0.60 5.65 13.68
C TYR A 81 2.03 5.64 14.19
N ILE A 82 2.27 5.17 15.41
CA ILE A 82 3.58 5.22 16.06
C ILE A 82 4.59 4.38 15.29
N GLY A 83 5.65 5.03 14.77
CA GLY A 83 6.70 4.36 14.03
C GLY A 83 6.33 3.94 12.61
N ASN A 84 5.18 4.34 12.12
CA ASN A 84 4.67 3.95 10.80
C ASN A 84 4.37 5.16 9.94
N CYS A 85 4.37 4.98 8.62
CA CYS A 85 4.09 6.05 7.67
C CYS A 85 2.62 6.03 7.26
N PHE A 86 2.00 7.21 7.18
CA PHE A 86 0.65 7.34 6.65
C PHE A 86 0.64 6.99 5.16
N VAL A 87 -0.28 6.13 4.76
CA VAL A 87 -0.34 5.66 3.36
C VAL A 87 -1.74 5.72 2.76
N GLY A 88 -2.79 5.83 3.54
CA GLY A 88 -4.13 5.84 2.98
C GLY A 88 -5.22 5.92 4.01
N ILE A 89 -6.45 5.70 3.56
CA ILE A 89 -7.63 5.72 4.43
C ILE A 89 -8.47 4.47 4.19
N ALA A 90 -9.15 4.03 5.24
CA ALA A 90 -10.10 2.92 5.16
C ALA A 90 -11.38 3.40 4.46
N ILE A 91 -11.89 2.62 3.53
CA ILE A 91 -13.11 2.97 2.79
C ILE A 91 -14.27 2.01 3.03
N GLU A 92 -14.03 0.94 3.76
CA GLU A 92 -15.09 0.05 4.25
C GLU A 92 -14.89 -0.15 5.73
N PRO A 93 -15.98 -0.34 6.49
CA PRO A 93 -15.85 -0.74 7.88
C PRO A 93 -15.03 -2.01 7.93
N GLY A 94 -14.10 -2.07 8.85
CA GLY A 94 -13.23 -3.21 8.98
C GLY A 94 -14.04 -4.48 9.05
N SER A 95 -13.59 -5.49 8.32
CA SER A 95 -14.27 -6.76 8.20
C SER A 95 -14.23 -7.59 9.47
N GLY A 96 -14.05 -6.96 10.61
CA GLY A 96 -13.98 -7.62 11.88
C GLY A 96 -12.55 -7.93 12.31
N GLN A 97 -12.39 -8.34 13.55
CA GLN A 97 -11.10 -8.49 14.17
C GLN A 97 -10.26 -9.63 13.60
N SER A 98 -10.91 -10.60 12.99
CA SER A 98 -10.23 -11.76 12.42
C SER A 98 -9.96 -11.64 10.92
N ALA A 99 -10.39 -10.55 10.29
CA ALA A 99 -10.18 -10.38 8.85
C ALA A 99 -8.70 -10.13 8.55
N GLU A 100 -8.19 -10.82 7.54
CA GLU A 100 -6.80 -10.67 7.10
C GLU A 100 -6.63 -9.56 6.06
N LEU A 101 -7.71 -9.16 5.40
CA LEU A 101 -7.69 -8.12 4.38
C LEU A 101 -8.60 -6.97 4.79
N GLY A 102 -8.17 -5.77 4.44
CA GLY A 102 -8.95 -4.56 4.60
C GLY A 102 -8.88 -3.73 3.33
N ARG A 103 -9.93 -2.94 3.09
CA ARG A 103 -10.00 -2.14 1.87
C ARG A 103 -9.53 -0.72 2.16
N ILE A 104 -8.57 -0.28 1.36
CA ILE A 104 -7.89 1.00 1.55
C ILE A 104 -7.88 1.80 0.25
N LYS A 105 -7.97 3.12 0.38
CA LYS A 105 -7.66 4.03 -0.72
C LYS A 105 -6.28 4.61 -0.47
N ILE A 106 -5.38 4.47 -1.44
CA ILE A 106 -4.02 4.96 -1.35
C ILE A 106 -3.81 6.16 -2.26
N PHE A 107 -2.82 6.98 -1.93
CA PHE A 107 -2.54 8.24 -2.61
C PHE A 107 -1.11 8.28 -3.18
N GLY A 108 -0.39 7.19 -3.13
CA GLY A 108 0.94 7.08 -3.70
C GLY A 108 2.08 7.55 -2.81
N LEU A 109 1.77 8.05 -1.63
CA LEU A 109 2.78 8.60 -0.72
C LEU A 109 2.78 7.86 0.61
N ALA A 110 3.99 7.67 1.18
CA ALA A 110 4.22 7.25 2.54
C ALA A 110 4.76 8.46 3.30
N GLN A 111 4.03 8.93 4.29
CA GLN A 111 4.37 10.15 5.02
C GLN A 111 4.64 9.94 6.49
#